data_a347e4226c63945c978738307c12f81f
#
_entry.id   a347e4226c63945c978738307c12f81f
#
_cell.length_a   1.000
_cell.length_b   1.000
_cell.length_c   1.000
_cell.angle_alpha   90.00
_cell.angle_beta   90.00
_cell.angle_gamma   90.00
#
_symmetry.space_group_name_H-M   'P 1'
#
loop_
_entity.id
_entity.type
_entity.pdbx_description
1 polymer ?
#
loop_
_entity_poly.entity_id
_entity_poly.type
_entity_poly.pdbx_seq_one_letter_code
_entity_poly.pdbx_strand_id
1 'polypeptide(L)'
;MKLLFENWRQYLNEQEEKKKIFILVGPPSVGKSKWIENTFAGKPVYVINRDDIAESVASEYRWSYDDMFASPPADSVPGDIDEKYGTVVKSPSWMTWQSLSFDNVLEANNKVQSAFAAKVQGAVPSNQDIVVDMTNMNAGARTRALQAIEGFEGEYEKTAVDFEFEGAQDIIKTMAQKRAEAAARMGKSKTIPPDAFDRMFKAYEKPGSEEGFDNIISVDNREVLRRLVSEM
;
A
#
# COMPACT_ATOMS: atom_id res chain seq x y z
N MET A 1 49.95 8.75 -8.37
CA MET A 1 48.72 9.18 -9.07
C MET A 1 47.62 8.14 -9.01
N LYS A 2 47.85 6.86 -9.30
CA LYS A 2 46.81 5.82 -9.31
C LYS A 2 46.09 5.66 -7.98
N LEU A 3 46.84 5.62 -6.87
CA LEU A 3 46.29 5.55 -5.49
C LEU A 3 45.40 6.77 -5.12
N LEU A 4 45.72 7.96 -5.64
CA LEU A 4 44.92 9.17 -5.37
C LEU A 4 43.58 9.12 -6.10
N PHE A 5 43.54 8.58 -7.31
CA PHE A 5 42.30 8.38 -8.06
C PHE A 5 41.44 7.24 -7.50
N GLU A 6 42.06 6.18 -6.95
CA GLU A 6 41.34 5.11 -6.28
C GLU A 6 40.71 5.59 -4.98
N ASN A 7 41.45 6.35 -4.15
CA ASN A 7 40.91 6.97 -2.93
C ASN A 7 39.83 8.01 -3.24
N TRP A 8 39.96 8.78 -4.34
CA TRP A 8 38.91 9.71 -4.76
C TRP A 8 37.65 9.03 -5.24
N ARG A 9 37.78 7.93 -5.99
CA ARG A 9 36.62 7.09 -6.37
C ARG A 9 35.95 6.47 -5.15
N GLN A 10 36.73 5.98 -4.21
CA GLN A 10 36.21 5.43 -2.96
C GLN A 10 35.52 6.53 -2.14
N TYR A 11 36.11 7.71 -2.04
CA TYR A 11 35.49 8.86 -1.36
C TYR A 11 34.20 9.35 -2.07
N LEU A 12 34.16 9.34 -3.37
CA LEU A 12 32.94 9.70 -4.14
C LEU A 12 31.85 8.63 -4.00
N ASN A 13 32.21 7.35 -3.96
CA ASN A 13 31.25 6.26 -3.71
C ASN A 13 30.75 6.24 -2.28
N GLU A 14 31.57 6.64 -1.29
CA GLU A 14 31.15 6.79 0.10
C GLU A 14 30.21 8.00 0.33
N GLN A 15 30.15 8.93 -0.61
CA GLN A 15 29.24 10.09 -0.57
C GLN A 15 27.94 9.89 -1.36
N GLU A 16 27.81 8.83 -2.14
CA GLU A 16 26.50 8.47 -2.68
C GLU A 16 25.62 7.98 -1.53
N GLU A 17 24.72 8.85 -1.06
CA GLU A 17 23.67 8.45 -0.12
C GLU A 17 22.97 7.21 -0.67
N LYS A 18 22.98 6.13 0.12
CA LYS A 18 22.23 4.92 -0.26
C LYS A 18 20.80 5.31 -0.60
N LYS A 19 20.30 4.78 -1.69
CA LYS A 19 18.90 4.93 -2.05
C LYS A 19 18.03 4.29 -0.97
N LYS A 20 16.82 4.79 -0.81
CA LYS A 20 15.92 4.37 0.25
C LYS A 20 14.68 3.71 -0.30
N ILE A 21 14.25 2.68 0.40
CA ILE A 21 12.93 2.09 0.20
C ILE A 21 12.08 2.46 1.40
N PHE A 22 11.02 3.21 1.14
CA PHE A 22 10.07 3.63 2.15
C PHE A 22 8.84 2.73 2.12
N ILE A 23 8.60 2.00 3.19
CA ILE A 23 7.38 1.21 3.40
C ILE A 23 6.42 2.07 4.22
N LEU A 24 5.36 2.56 3.59
CA LEU A 24 4.38 3.39 4.30
C LEU A 24 3.45 2.51 5.13
N VAL A 25 3.24 2.89 6.38
CA VAL A 25 2.41 2.16 7.35
C VAL A 25 1.31 3.09 7.85
N GLY A 26 0.07 2.73 7.63
CA GLY A 26 -1.07 3.52 8.07
C GLY A 26 -2.33 3.31 7.24
N PRO A 27 -3.50 3.63 7.79
CA PRO A 27 -4.79 3.41 7.14
C PRO A 27 -4.95 4.28 5.88
N PRO A 28 -5.94 3.99 5.03
CA PRO A 28 -6.33 4.91 3.97
C PRO A 28 -6.69 6.28 4.55
N SER A 29 -6.44 7.33 3.78
CA SER A 29 -6.76 8.73 4.16
C SER A 29 -5.96 9.32 5.33
N VAL A 30 -4.94 8.65 5.87
CA VAL A 30 -4.06 9.18 6.93
C VAL A 30 -3.07 10.25 6.44
N GLY A 31 -2.99 10.49 5.14
CA GLY A 31 -2.11 11.52 4.57
C GLY A 31 -0.85 10.99 3.88
N LYS A 32 -0.75 9.70 3.59
CA LYS A 32 0.40 9.09 2.91
C LYS A 32 0.78 9.78 1.62
N SER A 33 -0.17 9.97 0.71
CA SER A 33 0.09 10.63 -0.60
C SER A 33 0.61 12.06 -0.42
N LYS A 34 0.09 12.79 0.57
CA LYS A 34 0.57 14.16 0.86
C LYS A 34 1.99 14.16 1.41
N TRP A 35 2.34 13.18 2.21
CA TRP A 35 3.71 12.99 2.68
C TRP A 35 4.65 12.71 1.51
N ILE A 36 4.27 11.86 0.56
CA ILE A 36 5.06 11.58 -0.66
C ILE A 36 5.29 12.89 -1.44
N GLU A 37 4.23 13.63 -1.74
CA GLU A 37 4.32 14.91 -2.46
C GLU A 37 5.29 15.88 -1.79
N ASN A 38 5.18 16.04 -0.47
CA ASN A 38 6.02 16.99 0.28
C ASN A 38 7.48 16.52 0.41
N THR A 39 7.70 15.23 0.66
CA THR A 39 9.03 14.67 0.89
C THR A 39 9.86 14.64 -0.39
N PHE A 40 9.21 14.35 -1.51
CA PHE A 40 9.89 14.21 -2.81
C PHE A 40 9.59 15.36 -3.77
N ALA A 41 9.16 16.51 -3.26
CA ALA A 41 8.92 17.69 -4.08
C ALA A 41 10.16 18.05 -4.93
N GLY A 42 10.03 17.91 -6.25
CA GLY A 42 11.12 18.19 -7.21
C GLY A 42 12.23 17.12 -7.25
N LYS A 43 12.08 16.01 -6.58
CA LYS A 43 13.02 14.87 -6.62
C LYS A 43 12.38 13.68 -7.33
N PRO A 44 13.15 12.91 -8.12
CA PRO A 44 12.65 11.68 -8.71
C PRO A 44 12.41 10.63 -7.61
N VAL A 45 11.25 9.99 -7.64
CA VAL A 45 10.89 8.89 -6.75
C VAL A 45 10.04 7.89 -7.52
N TYR A 46 10.25 6.62 -7.26
CA TYR A 46 9.46 5.54 -7.84
C TYR A 46 8.37 5.10 -6.85
N VAL A 47 7.12 5.45 -7.11
CA VAL A 47 5.99 5.09 -6.24
C VAL A 47 5.31 3.82 -6.74
N ILE A 48 5.20 2.84 -5.85
CA ILE A 48 4.49 1.58 -6.09
C ILE A 48 3.22 1.61 -5.25
N ASN A 49 2.10 1.89 -5.89
CA ASN A 49 0.79 1.90 -5.25
C ASN A 49 0.03 0.63 -5.62
N ARG A 50 -0.34 -0.17 -4.61
CA ARG A 50 -1.07 -1.43 -4.83
C ARG A 50 -2.50 -1.20 -5.30
N ASP A 51 -3.12 -0.10 -4.90
CA ASP A 51 -4.49 0.22 -5.32
C ASP A 51 -4.54 0.52 -6.81
N ASP A 52 -3.57 1.24 -7.35
CA ASP A 52 -3.49 1.52 -8.80
C ASP A 52 -3.28 0.23 -9.60
N ILE A 53 -2.51 -0.71 -9.06
CA ILE A 53 -2.33 -2.04 -9.66
C ILE A 53 -3.65 -2.81 -9.66
N ALA A 54 -4.38 -2.79 -8.53
CA ALA A 54 -5.66 -3.45 -8.41
C ALA A 54 -6.71 -2.83 -9.36
N GLU A 55 -6.76 -1.51 -9.50
CA GLU A 55 -7.61 -0.81 -10.47
C GLU A 55 -7.27 -1.23 -11.93
N SER A 56 -5.98 -1.33 -12.25
CA SER A 56 -5.54 -1.76 -13.58
C SER A 56 -5.99 -3.19 -13.88
N VAL A 57 -5.77 -4.13 -12.93
CA VAL A 57 -6.18 -5.52 -13.08
C VAL A 57 -7.70 -5.64 -13.14
N ALA A 58 -8.45 -4.93 -12.28
CA ALA A 58 -9.91 -4.93 -12.34
C ALA A 58 -10.43 -4.50 -13.71
N SER A 59 -9.81 -3.49 -14.30
CA SER A 59 -10.15 -3.02 -15.66
C SER A 59 -10.01 -4.09 -16.73
N GLU A 60 -9.00 -4.98 -16.64
CA GLU A 60 -8.82 -6.09 -17.58
C GLU A 60 -10.00 -7.07 -17.55
N TYR A 61 -10.60 -7.26 -16.36
CA TYR A 61 -11.80 -8.09 -16.17
C TYR A 61 -13.11 -7.32 -16.36
N ARG A 62 -13.07 -6.03 -16.69
CA ARG A 62 -14.23 -5.12 -16.74
C ARG A 62 -14.95 -4.99 -15.40
N TRP A 63 -14.19 -5.09 -14.31
CA TRP A 63 -14.66 -4.91 -12.94
C TRP A 63 -14.38 -3.50 -12.46
N SER A 64 -15.14 -3.05 -11.46
CA SER A 64 -14.77 -1.89 -10.66
C SER A 64 -13.71 -2.26 -9.62
N TYR A 65 -13.04 -1.24 -9.05
CA TYR A 65 -12.14 -1.45 -7.93
C TYR A 65 -12.85 -2.15 -6.74
N ASP A 66 -14.08 -1.76 -6.45
CA ASP A 66 -14.86 -2.32 -5.33
C ASP A 66 -15.18 -3.81 -5.54
N ASP A 67 -15.34 -4.24 -6.79
CA ASP A 67 -15.57 -5.65 -7.13
C ASP A 67 -14.41 -6.56 -6.74
N MET A 68 -13.18 -6.02 -6.71
CA MET A 68 -11.99 -6.76 -6.26
C MET A 68 -11.99 -7.05 -4.74
N PHE A 69 -12.77 -6.29 -3.96
CA PHE A 69 -12.74 -6.34 -2.49
C PHE A 69 -14.10 -6.62 -1.86
N ALA A 70 -15.14 -6.78 -2.64
CA ALA A 70 -16.47 -7.06 -2.14
C ALA A 70 -16.53 -8.40 -1.40
N SER A 71 -17.35 -8.46 -0.37
CA SER A 71 -17.56 -9.68 0.42
C SER A 71 -18.80 -10.42 -0.05
N PRO A 72 -18.86 -11.75 0.07
CA PRO A 72 -20.08 -12.50 -0.18
C PRO A 72 -21.22 -11.97 0.71
N PRO A 73 -22.47 -12.06 0.25
CA PRO A 73 -23.62 -11.71 1.07
C PRO A 73 -23.64 -12.53 2.38
N ALA A 74 -24.16 -11.93 3.44
CA ALA A 74 -24.22 -12.56 4.77
C ALA A 74 -25.09 -13.85 4.79
N ASP A 75 -25.94 -14.02 3.80
CA ASP A 75 -26.83 -15.18 3.58
C ASP A 75 -26.28 -16.21 2.58
N SER A 76 -25.04 -16.01 2.08
CA SER A 76 -24.38 -17.02 1.26
C SER A 76 -24.10 -18.27 2.10
N VAL A 77 -24.51 -19.44 1.56
CA VAL A 77 -24.46 -20.72 2.28
C VAL A 77 -23.00 -21.12 2.52
N PRO A 78 -22.67 -21.65 3.73
CA PRO A 78 -21.32 -22.15 4.03
C PRO A 78 -20.94 -23.40 3.21
N GLY A 79 -21.00 -23.44 1.97
CA GLY A 79 -20.66 -24.50 1.05
C GLY A 79 -20.11 -23.93 -0.25
N ASP A 80 -20.30 -22.61 -0.43
CA ASP A 80 -19.72 -21.85 -1.53
C ASP A 80 -18.26 -21.46 -1.27
N ILE A 81 -17.72 -21.91 -0.14
CA ILE A 81 -16.31 -21.75 0.23
C ILE A 81 -15.61 -23.02 -0.24
N ASP A 82 -14.84 -22.91 -1.29
CA ASP A 82 -14.03 -24.03 -1.78
C ASP A 82 -13.00 -24.43 -0.72
N GLU A 83 -13.16 -25.60 -0.10
CA GLU A 83 -12.21 -26.20 0.84
C GLU A 83 -10.77 -26.27 0.29
N LYS A 84 -10.62 -26.25 -1.04
CA LYS A 84 -9.36 -26.25 -1.76
C LYS A 84 -8.46 -25.04 -1.43
N TYR A 85 -9.03 -23.91 -1.05
CA TYR A 85 -8.27 -22.67 -0.88
C TYR A 85 -8.16 -22.18 0.56
N GLY A 86 -8.83 -22.83 1.54
CA GLY A 86 -8.64 -22.62 2.98
C GLY A 86 -8.84 -21.22 3.54
N THR A 87 -9.26 -20.27 2.72
CA THR A 87 -9.46 -18.87 3.09
C THR A 87 -10.81 -18.37 2.62
N VAL A 88 -11.49 -17.62 3.47
CA VAL A 88 -12.66 -16.84 3.06
C VAL A 88 -12.17 -15.81 2.04
N VAL A 89 -12.29 -16.12 0.76
CA VAL A 89 -12.04 -15.14 -0.28
C VAL A 89 -13.14 -14.10 -0.16
N LYS A 90 -12.76 -12.87 0.15
CA LYS A 90 -13.68 -11.75 0.12
C LYS A 90 -14.06 -11.53 -1.33
N SER A 91 -15.26 -11.89 -1.65
CA SER A 91 -15.79 -11.80 -3.00
C SER A 91 -16.40 -10.43 -3.29
N PRO A 92 -16.58 -10.13 -4.55
CA PRO A 92 -17.24 -8.95 -5.06
C PRO A 92 -18.66 -8.72 -4.51
N SER A 93 -19.23 -7.56 -4.84
CA SER A 93 -20.63 -7.23 -4.54
C SER A 93 -21.58 -8.30 -5.07
N TRP A 94 -22.76 -8.45 -4.43
CA TRP A 94 -23.75 -9.49 -4.74
C TRP A 94 -24.03 -9.65 -6.25
N MET A 95 -24.13 -8.57 -6.97
CA MET A 95 -24.41 -8.63 -8.42
C MET A 95 -23.24 -9.21 -9.22
N THR A 96 -22.04 -8.97 -8.79
CA THR A 96 -20.81 -9.47 -9.41
C THR A 96 -20.51 -10.90 -8.97
N TRP A 97 -20.85 -11.26 -7.73
CA TRP A 97 -20.71 -12.61 -7.20
C TRP A 97 -21.44 -13.68 -8.03
N GLN A 98 -22.64 -13.39 -8.51
CA GLN A 98 -23.39 -14.31 -9.39
C GLN A 98 -22.77 -14.45 -10.78
N SER A 99 -21.99 -13.48 -11.24
CA SER A 99 -21.38 -13.46 -12.57
C SER A 99 -19.89 -13.82 -12.59
N LEU A 100 -19.24 -13.78 -11.44
CA LEU A 100 -17.81 -14.11 -11.31
C LEU A 100 -17.64 -15.56 -10.88
N SER A 101 -16.89 -16.32 -11.67
CA SER A 101 -16.38 -17.58 -11.17
C SER A 101 -15.30 -17.29 -10.11
N PHE A 102 -15.26 -18.12 -9.08
CA PHE A 102 -14.25 -18.07 -8.03
C PHE A 102 -12.82 -18.07 -8.60
N ASP A 103 -12.60 -18.85 -9.64
CA ASP A 103 -11.32 -18.94 -10.34
C ASP A 103 -10.86 -17.58 -10.90
N ASN A 104 -11.78 -16.77 -11.42
CA ASN A 104 -11.46 -15.43 -11.93
C ASN A 104 -11.02 -14.46 -10.82
N VAL A 105 -11.64 -14.54 -9.63
CA VAL A 105 -11.26 -13.70 -8.48
C VAL A 105 -9.86 -14.09 -7.98
N LEU A 106 -9.56 -15.37 -7.90
CA LEU A 106 -8.25 -15.88 -7.52
C LEU A 106 -7.18 -15.47 -8.55
N GLU A 107 -7.49 -15.63 -9.84
CA GLU A 107 -6.60 -15.22 -10.93
C GLU A 107 -6.31 -13.72 -10.88
N ALA A 108 -7.32 -12.88 -10.71
CA ALA A 108 -7.16 -11.44 -10.60
C ALA A 108 -6.28 -11.05 -9.40
N ASN A 109 -6.49 -11.68 -8.23
CA ASN A 109 -5.65 -11.44 -7.06
C ASN A 109 -4.19 -11.89 -7.31
N ASN A 110 -3.97 -13.02 -7.95
CA ASN A 110 -2.64 -13.49 -8.32
C ASN A 110 -1.96 -12.54 -9.32
N LYS A 111 -2.72 -11.97 -10.27
CA LYS A 111 -2.21 -10.93 -11.18
C LYS A 111 -1.79 -9.67 -10.44
N VAL A 112 -2.57 -9.21 -9.45
CA VAL A 112 -2.19 -8.06 -8.61
C VAL A 112 -0.87 -8.32 -7.89
N GLN A 113 -0.68 -9.50 -7.32
CA GLN A 113 0.57 -9.87 -6.63
C GLN A 113 1.75 -9.92 -7.60
N SER A 114 1.56 -10.56 -8.76
CA SER A 114 2.61 -10.65 -9.79
C SER A 114 2.98 -9.28 -10.35
N ALA A 115 1.98 -8.43 -10.61
CA ALA A 115 2.22 -7.06 -11.10
C ALA A 115 2.90 -6.18 -10.04
N PHE A 116 2.57 -6.37 -8.76
CA PHE A 116 3.26 -5.70 -7.66
C PHE A 116 4.74 -6.10 -7.62
N ALA A 117 5.05 -7.40 -7.62
CA ALA A 117 6.41 -7.90 -7.63
C ALA A 117 7.19 -7.39 -8.86
N ALA A 118 6.57 -7.40 -10.05
CA ALA A 118 7.20 -6.89 -11.27
C ALA A 118 7.51 -5.38 -11.19
N LYS A 119 6.61 -4.59 -10.59
CA LYS A 119 6.87 -3.15 -10.37
C LYS A 119 8.01 -2.91 -9.39
N VAL A 120 8.09 -3.70 -8.31
CA VAL A 120 9.23 -3.62 -7.37
C VAL A 120 10.53 -3.95 -8.09
N GLN A 121 10.59 -5.05 -8.81
CA GLN A 121 11.79 -5.44 -9.58
C GLN A 121 12.17 -4.40 -10.64
N GLY A 122 11.18 -3.80 -11.31
CA GLY A 122 11.40 -2.75 -12.30
C GLY A 122 11.82 -1.40 -11.71
N ALA A 123 11.58 -1.18 -10.41
CA ALA A 123 11.98 0.05 -9.73
C ALA A 123 13.48 0.12 -9.42
N VAL A 124 14.09 -1.02 -9.12
CA VAL A 124 15.51 -1.09 -8.71
C VAL A 124 16.48 -0.54 -9.76
N PRO A 125 16.37 -0.91 -11.04
CA PRO A 125 17.24 -0.35 -12.07
C PRO A 125 17.08 1.17 -12.27
N SER A 126 16.02 1.77 -11.73
CA SER A 126 15.80 3.23 -11.85
C SER A 126 16.82 4.06 -11.07
N ASN A 127 17.52 3.46 -10.12
CA ASN A 127 18.44 4.14 -9.20
C ASN A 127 17.81 5.36 -8.49
N GLN A 128 16.52 5.24 -8.13
CA GLN A 128 15.73 6.26 -7.42
C GLN A 128 15.33 5.73 -6.06
N ASP A 129 14.94 6.63 -5.15
CA ASP A 129 14.21 6.23 -3.97
C ASP A 129 12.89 5.57 -4.37
N ILE A 130 12.48 4.55 -3.62
CA ILE A 130 11.28 3.76 -3.87
C ILE A 130 10.31 3.96 -2.72
N VAL A 131 9.04 4.20 -3.02
CA VAL A 131 7.97 4.28 -2.03
C VAL A 131 6.96 3.17 -2.30
N VAL A 132 6.75 2.30 -1.33
CA VAL A 132 5.69 1.29 -1.33
C VAL A 132 4.48 1.87 -0.60
N ASP A 133 3.54 2.43 -1.36
CA ASP A 133 2.31 3.03 -0.84
C ASP A 133 1.21 1.96 -0.71
N MET A 134 1.16 1.36 0.46
CA MET A 134 0.16 0.39 0.91
C MET A 134 -0.25 0.73 2.34
N THR A 135 -1.24 0.03 2.88
CA THR A 135 -1.65 0.21 4.28
C THR A 135 -0.66 -0.39 5.27
N ASN A 136 -0.12 -1.57 4.99
CA ASN A 136 0.93 -2.28 5.76
C ASN A 136 0.70 -2.30 7.30
N MET A 137 -0.57 -2.46 7.72
CA MET A 137 -1.02 -2.25 9.09
C MET A 137 -0.47 -3.27 10.10
N ASN A 138 0.01 -4.42 9.66
CA ASN A 138 0.57 -5.44 10.55
C ASN A 138 1.91 -5.98 10.03
N ALA A 139 2.65 -6.62 10.92
CA ALA A 139 3.98 -7.17 10.61
C ALA A 139 3.96 -8.13 9.42
N GLY A 140 2.94 -9.00 9.30
CA GLY A 140 2.82 -9.92 8.18
C GLY A 140 2.62 -9.22 6.82
N ALA A 141 1.94 -8.06 6.78
CA ALA A 141 1.82 -7.27 5.55
C ALA A 141 3.16 -6.62 5.18
N ARG A 142 3.89 -6.10 6.17
CA ARG A 142 5.21 -5.49 5.99
C ARG A 142 6.25 -6.51 5.57
N THR A 143 6.25 -7.70 6.17
CA THR A 143 7.11 -8.82 5.76
C THR A 143 6.94 -9.15 4.28
N ARG A 144 5.70 -9.23 3.79
CA ARG A 144 5.46 -9.46 2.34
C ARG A 144 5.96 -8.34 1.45
N ALA A 145 5.86 -7.08 1.91
CA ALA A 145 6.42 -5.95 1.18
C ALA A 145 7.95 -5.99 1.15
N LEU A 146 8.59 -6.36 2.26
CA LEU A 146 10.04 -6.54 2.35
C LEU A 146 10.53 -7.73 1.51
N GLN A 147 9.82 -8.85 1.52
CA GLN A 147 10.14 -10.01 0.66
C GLN A 147 10.11 -9.68 -0.83
N ALA A 148 9.23 -8.77 -1.26
CA ALA A 148 9.19 -8.36 -2.66
C ALA A 148 10.45 -7.58 -3.10
N ILE A 149 11.19 -7.03 -2.14
CA ILE A 149 12.47 -6.32 -2.37
C ILE A 149 13.69 -7.17 -1.94
N GLU A 150 13.50 -8.41 -1.55
CA GLU A 150 14.57 -9.34 -1.21
C GLU A 150 15.48 -9.58 -2.44
N GLY A 151 16.78 -9.58 -2.21
CA GLY A 151 17.78 -9.66 -3.29
C GLY A 151 18.40 -8.30 -3.67
N PHE A 152 17.88 -7.18 -3.17
CA PHE A 152 18.47 -5.84 -3.32
C PHE A 152 19.05 -5.29 -2.02
N GLU A 153 19.31 -6.15 -1.05
CA GLU A 153 19.68 -5.88 0.36
C GLU A 153 21.05 -5.23 0.41
N GLY A 154 21.66 -4.65 -0.16
CA GLY A 154 22.95 -3.92 -0.05
C GLY A 154 22.91 -2.57 -0.74
N GLU A 155 21.93 -2.40 -1.62
CA GLU A 155 21.81 -1.22 -2.47
C GLU A 155 20.87 -0.16 -1.88
N TYR A 156 19.92 -0.60 -1.05
CA TYR A 156 18.87 0.26 -0.49
C TYR A 156 18.80 0.18 1.02
N GLU A 157 18.58 1.33 1.65
CA GLU A 157 18.22 1.45 3.06
C GLU A 157 16.69 1.30 3.22
N LYS A 158 16.25 0.37 4.07
CA LYS A 158 14.83 0.07 4.31
C LYS A 158 14.27 0.93 5.44
N THR A 159 13.32 1.78 5.15
CA THR A 159 12.71 2.69 6.11
C THR A 159 11.20 2.44 6.22
N ALA A 160 10.70 2.15 7.42
CA ALA A 160 9.28 2.20 7.71
C ALA A 160 8.86 3.65 7.99
N VAL A 161 7.76 4.10 7.38
CA VAL A 161 7.15 5.40 7.68
C VAL A 161 5.80 5.15 8.31
N ASP A 162 5.74 5.28 9.63
CA ASP A 162 4.58 5.00 10.46
C ASP A 162 3.76 6.26 10.69
N PHE A 163 2.54 6.27 10.15
CA PHE A 163 1.61 7.39 10.29
C PHE A 163 0.76 7.21 11.53
N GLU A 164 0.99 8.05 12.53
CA GLU A 164 0.21 8.04 13.75
C GLU A 164 -1.25 8.41 13.49
N PHE A 165 -2.16 7.57 13.95
CA PHE A 165 -3.60 7.76 13.74
C PHE A 165 -4.43 7.56 15.00
N GLU A 166 -3.83 7.16 16.10
CA GLU A 166 -4.53 7.02 17.39
C GLU A 166 -5.17 8.35 17.81
N GLY A 167 -6.46 8.29 18.15
CA GLY A 167 -7.26 9.48 18.45
C GLY A 167 -7.73 10.28 17.21
N ALA A 168 -7.48 9.78 15.99
CA ALA A 168 -7.97 10.39 14.75
C ALA A 168 -8.80 9.43 13.87
N GLN A 169 -9.20 8.26 14.39
CA GLN A 169 -9.88 7.21 13.64
C GLN A 169 -11.17 7.71 12.98
N ASP A 170 -12.01 8.47 13.70
CA ASP A 170 -13.26 9.00 13.17
C ASP A 170 -13.03 10.06 12.08
N ILE A 171 -11.98 10.86 12.25
CA ILE A 171 -11.57 11.85 11.25
C ILE A 171 -11.14 11.15 9.96
N ILE A 172 -10.36 10.07 10.06
CA ILE A 172 -9.89 9.27 8.93
C ILE A 172 -11.08 8.64 8.19
N LYS A 173 -12.05 8.07 8.90
CA LYS A 173 -13.28 7.52 8.32
C LYS A 173 -14.07 8.61 7.58
N THR A 174 -14.24 9.78 8.19
CA THR A 174 -14.92 10.93 7.56
C THR A 174 -14.21 11.38 6.29
N MET A 175 -12.90 11.49 6.31
CA MET A 175 -12.09 11.86 5.14
C MET A 175 -12.23 10.82 4.01
N ALA A 176 -12.23 9.54 4.36
CA ALA A 176 -12.40 8.46 3.39
C ALA A 176 -13.79 8.50 2.74
N GLN A 177 -14.84 8.73 3.52
CA GLN A 177 -16.20 8.88 3.01
C GLN A 177 -16.31 10.06 2.03
N LYS A 178 -15.81 11.24 2.40
CA LYS A 178 -15.83 12.42 1.52
C LYS A 178 -15.06 12.20 0.23
N ARG A 179 -13.93 11.47 0.28
CA ARG A 179 -13.18 11.08 -0.93
C ARG A 179 -13.96 10.11 -1.81
N ALA A 180 -14.65 9.14 -1.21
CA ALA A 180 -15.52 8.22 -1.94
C ALA A 180 -16.67 8.96 -2.62
N GLU A 181 -17.32 9.91 -1.94
CA GLU A 181 -18.37 10.76 -2.52
C GLU A 181 -17.84 11.61 -3.69
N ALA A 182 -16.65 12.19 -3.56
CA ALA A 182 -16.01 12.94 -4.64
C ALA A 182 -15.66 12.03 -5.83
N ALA A 183 -15.15 10.83 -5.59
CA ALA A 183 -14.86 9.84 -6.64
C ALA A 183 -16.14 9.40 -7.37
N ALA A 184 -17.23 9.17 -6.63
CA ALA A 184 -18.53 8.78 -7.19
C ALA A 184 -19.08 9.85 -8.14
N ARG A 185 -18.90 11.15 -7.83
CA ARG A 185 -19.27 12.27 -8.73
C ARG A 185 -18.49 12.24 -10.05
N MET A 186 -17.32 11.62 -10.07
CA MET A 186 -16.49 11.43 -11.27
C MET A 186 -16.70 10.05 -11.93
N GLY A 187 -17.74 9.30 -11.50
CA GLY A 187 -18.03 7.97 -12.03
C GLY A 187 -17.06 6.88 -11.58
N LYS A 188 -16.27 7.13 -10.53
CA LYS A 188 -15.35 6.14 -9.95
C LYS A 188 -15.95 5.55 -8.69
N SER A 189 -15.85 4.22 -8.53
CA SER A 189 -16.18 3.55 -7.28
C SER A 189 -14.88 3.23 -6.53
N LYS A 190 -14.76 3.75 -5.31
CA LYS A 190 -13.63 3.48 -4.41
C LYS A 190 -14.11 3.66 -2.97
N THR A 191 -14.96 2.75 -2.54
CA THR A 191 -15.59 2.81 -1.22
C THR A 191 -14.93 1.82 -0.27
N ILE A 192 -14.51 2.28 0.88
CA ILE A 192 -14.01 1.42 1.95
C ILE A 192 -15.12 1.30 3.00
N PRO A 193 -15.66 0.11 3.24
CA PRO A 193 -16.69 -0.09 4.26
C PRO A 193 -16.20 0.34 5.66
N PRO A 194 -17.05 0.96 6.50
CA PRO A 194 -16.65 1.41 7.84
C PRO A 194 -16.05 0.31 8.71
N ASP A 195 -16.61 -0.91 8.65
CA ASP A 195 -16.12 -2.08 9.37
C ASP A 195 -14.73 -2.55 8.89
N ALA A 196 -14.36 -2.27 7.64
CA ALA A 196 -13.02 -2.51 7.15
C ALA A 196 -11.98 -1.60 7.83
N PHE A 197 -12.35 -0.34 8.12
CA PHE A 197 -11.50 0.54 8.92
C PHE A 197 -11.31 0.01 10.34
N ASP A 198 -12.40 -0.44 10.99
CA ASP A 198 -12.32 -0.97 12.34
C ASP A 198 -11.42 -2.22 12.42
N ARG A 199 -11.52 -3.09 11.42
CA ARG A 199 -10.60 -4.23 11.28
C ARG A 199 -9.15 -3.79 11.08
N MET A 200 -8.90 -2.78 10.24
CA MET A 200 -7.56 -2.24 10.00
C MET A 200 -6.98 -1.63 11.28
N PHE A 201 -7.74 -0.79 11.98
CA PHE A 201 -7.27 -0.17 13.23
C PHE A 201 -6.96 -1.23 14.29
N LYS A 202 -7.81 -2.26 14.41
CA LYS A 202 -7.59 -3.37 15.36
C LYS A 202 -6.39 -4.23 14.98
N ALA A 203 -6.10 -4.37 13.69
CA ALA A 203 -4.99 -5.19 13.19
C ALA A 203 -3.66 -4.42 13.14
N TYR A 204 -3.64 -3.16 13.57
CA TYR A 204 -2.43 -2.36 13.56
C TYR A 204 -1.41 -2.88 14.57
N GLU A 205 -0.22 -3.08 14.09
CA GLU A 205 0.98 -3.41 14.85
C GLU A 205 2.06 -2.37 14.52
N LYS A 206 2.58 -1.70 15.53
CA LYS A 206 3.62 -0.70 15.32
C LYS A 206 4.85 -1.35 14.70
N PRO A 207 5.48 -0.74 13.67
CA PRO A 207 6.72 -1.27 13.11
C PRO A 207 7.82 -1.38 14.16
N GLY A 208 8.54 -2.50 14.14
CA GLY A 208 9.67 -2.77 15.03
C GLY A 208 10.97 -2.99 14.26
N SER A 209 12.10 -2.77 14.92
CA SER A 209 13.43 -2.98 14.35
C SER A 209 13.71 -4.46 14.02
N GLU A 210 13.03 -5.38 14.70
CA GLU A 210 13.09 -6.82 14.48
C GLU A 210 12.52 -7.26 13.13
N GLU A 211 11.75 -6.40 12.47
CA GLU A 211 11.19 -6.67 11.14
C GLU A 211 12.20 -6.47 9.99
N GLY A 212 13.43 -6.01 10.31
CA GLY A 212 14.49 -5.82 9.33
C GLY A 212 14.49 -4.45 8.65
N PHE A 213 13.88 -3.44 9.27
CA PHE A 213 14.02 -2.05 8.88
C PHE A 213 15.34 -1.47 9.42
N ASP A 214 16.04 -0.70 8.57
CA ASP A 214 17.21 0.08 8.97
C ASP A 214 16.79 1.32 9.76
N ASN A 215 15.64 1.91 9.41
CA ASN A 215 15.06 3.07 10.07
C ASN A 215 13.54 2.96 10.23
N ILE A 216 13.03 3.63 11.26
CA ILE A 216 11.59 3.83 11.49
C ILE A 216 11.35 5.31 11.72
N ILE A 217 10.51 5.92 10.89
CA ILE A 217 10.11 7.33 10.97
C ILE A 217 8.65 7.38 11.41
N SER A 218 8.35 8.09 12.49
CA SER A 218 6.97 8.37 12.90
C SER A 218 6.51 9.71 12.32
N VAL A 219 5.32 9.73 11.74
CA VAL A 219 4.70 10.91 11.12
C VAL A 219 3.37 11.22 11.82
N ASP A 220 3.32 12.29 12.57
CA ASP A 220 2.09 12.75 13.21
C ASP A 220 1.33 13.75 12.31
N ASN A 221 0.29 13.27 11.66
CA ASN A 221 -0.59 14.07 10.81
C ASN A 221 -1.94 14.42 11.49
N ARG A 222 -2.14 14.08 12.75
CA ARG A 222 -3.45 14.20 13.44
C ARG A 222 -3.98 15.63 13.44
N GLU A 223 -3.12 16.61 13.66
CA GLU A 223 -3.53 18.02 13.65
C GLU A 223 -3.89 18.48 12.24
N VAL A 224 -3.11 18.09 11.24
CA VAL A 224 -3.40 18.39 9.82
C VAL A 224 -4.73 17.79 9.40
N LEU A 225 -5.01 16.55 9.80
CA LEU A 225 -6.28 15.88 9.51
C LEU A 225 -7.47 16.59 10.14
N ARG A 226 -7.37 17.04 11.41
CA ARG A 226 -8.42 17.79 12.08
C ARG A 226 -8.73 19.09 11.34
N ARG A 227 -7.70 19.82 10.91
CA ARG A 227 -7.87 21.06 10.15
C ARG A 227 -8.56 20.81 8.81
N LEU A 228 -8.11 19.80 8.05
CA LEU A 228 -8.69 19.47 6.75
C LEU A 228 -10.18 19.11 6.84
N VAL A 229 -10.60 18.40 7.88
CA VAL A 229 -12.02 18.09 8.07
C VAL A 229 -12.84 19.33 8.42
N SER A 230 -12.29 20.28 9.16
CA SER A 230 -12.99 21.51 9.50
C SER A 230 -13.15 22.49 8.32
N GLU A 231 -12.29 22.39 7.32
CA GLU A 231 -12.30 23.23 6.11
C GLU A 231 -13.18 22.65 4.97
N MET A 232 -13.67 21.42 5.11
CA MET A 232 -14.49 20.69 4.12
C MET A 232 -15.98 20.74 4.44
#